data_1867961d27192c5baa3053d48a0b65dd
#
_entry.id   1867961d27192c5baa3053d48a0b65dd
#
_cell.length_a   1.000
_cell.length_b   1.000
_cell.length_c   1.000
_cell.angle_alpha   90.00
_cell.angle_beta   90.00
_cell.angle_gamma   90.00
#
_symmetry.space_group_name_H-M   'P 1'
#
loop_
_entity.id
_entity.type
_entity.pdbx_description
1 polymer ?
#
loop_
_entity_poly.entity_id
_entity_poly.type
_entity_poly.pdbx_seq_one_letter_code
_entity_poly.pdbx_strand_id
1 'polypeptide(L)'
;MKKIIWIPLVIIAAAVLCFFYFRTEDPAEVARDTLNDPDFLKDKEALLYFSTAADQDTFGGGKSYALFADEKGRLSSYQMKGLELGSAKVHDESVLLEDKKGIYTVQDGLHTYKRAYQHTGDSAGYIERAKGFYTLYNSGYDKSGGSYRSELYRQMDGKWKQDVIPHYIRASGFFKDHLFALTPTDDEKGYHVQDIQADKEKLHTTSIATWTYKEGTSVESQLAADDSAVCFVTRGEKADYIYQMVKVMKNSGAIKTYNIAAYKNDEQTIYDSMPFSFKKSFFMEHRSFYFVDGFGTVYRINPETGKSKKAFTLPASRMKADFKELTHQNGKLYLFTYSYKKPAKIESFDLKTGKKLNDLTITNLKNIVTPKSHLKLYDVQVMDGF
;
A
#
# COMPACT_ATOMS: atom_id res chain seq x y z
N MET A 1 8.08 43.45 52.40
CA MET A 1 6.98 42.57 51.88
C MET A 1 6.79 42.59 50.35
N LYS A 2 7.79 42.91 49.52
CA LYS A 2 7.66 42.94 48.02
C LYS A 2 8.22 41.72 47.30
N LYS A 3 8.85 40.76 47.99
CA LYS A 3 9.51 39.58 47.34
C LYS A 3 8.61 38.36 47.12
N ILE A 4 7.39 38.32 47.68
CA ILE A 4 6.54 37.12 47.64
C ILE A 4 5.66 37.07 46.36
N ILE A 5 5.48 38.20 45.70
CA ILE A 5 4.57 38.26 44.51
C ILE A 5 5.23 37.75 43.24
N TRP A 6 6.56 37.72 43.16
CA TRP A 6 7.29 37.27 41.97
C TRP A 6 7.31 35.74 41.75
N ILE A 7 7.27 34.97 42.84
CA ILE A 7 7.36 33.50 42.79
C ILE A 7 6.13 32.93 42.04
N PRO A 8 4.87 33.29 42.38
CA PRO A 8 3.71 32.78 41.62
C PRO A 8 3.70 33.24 40.17
N LEU A 9 4.16 34.43 39.85
CA LEU A 9 4.26 34.91 38.44
C LEU A 9 5.25 34.12 37.63
N VAL A 10 6.40 33.74 38.17
CA VAL A 10 7.41 32.91 37.49
C VAL A 10 6.86 31.49 37.33
N ILE A 11 6.15 30.93 38.30
CA ILE A 11 5.53 29.60 38.19
C ILE A 11 4.43 29.60 37.09
N ILE A 12 3.60 30.64 37.08
CA ILE A 12 2.57 30.78 36.03
C ILE A 12 3.22 30.94 34.63
N ALA A 13 4.25 31.76 34.49
CA ALA A 13 4.96 31.92 33.24
C ALA A 13 5.64 30.62 32.78
N ALA A 14 6.26 29.88 33.70
CA ALA A 14 6.82 28.57 33.42
C ALA A 14 5.76 27.54 33.04
N ALA A 15 4.62 27.51 33.73
CA ALA A 15 3.49 26.65 33.41
C ALA A 15 2.88 26.98 32.03
N VAL A 16 2.75 28.27 31.69
CA VAL A 16 2.30 28.73 30.39
C VAL A 16 3.31 28.36 29.29
N LEU A 17 4.62 28.56 29.53
CA LEU A 17 5.65 28.14 28.60
C LEU A 17 5.67 26.60 28.42
N CYS A 18 5.56 25.85 29.52
CA CYS A 18 5.41 24.40 29.45
C CYS A 18 4.14 24.00 28.69
N PHE A 19 3.01 24.66 28.93
CA PHE A 19 1.76 24.40 28.22
C PHE A 19 1.91 24.65 26.71
N PHE A 20 2.54 25.76 26.28
CA PHE A 20 2.81 26.00 24.87
C PHE A 20 3.87 25.08 24.30
N TYR A 21 4.89 24.71 25.06
CA TYR A 21 5.94 23.78 24.62
C TYR A 21 5.44 22.35 24.49
N PHE A 22 4.53 21.91 25.37
CA PHE A 22 3.93 20.58 25.34
C PHE A 22 2.59 20.52 24.63
N ARG A 23 2.08 21.65 24.15
CA ARG A 23 0.89 21.67 23.30
C ARG A 23 1.23 21.02 21.98
N THR A 24 0.98 19.71 21.87
CA THR A 24 0.98 19.02 20.60
C THR A 24 -0.23 19.52 19.84
N GLU A 25 0.01 20.23 18.75
CA GLU A 25 -1.06 20.58 17.82
C GLU A 25 -1.60 19.27 17.24
N ASP A 26 -2.91 19.05 17.33
CA ASP A 26 -3.56 17.99 16.60
C ASP A 26 -3.37 18.25 15.10
N PRO A 27 -3.22 17.20 14.27
CA PRO A 27 -3.24 17.39 12.84
C PRO A 27 -4.49 18.17 12.46
N ALA A 28 -4.31 19.20 11.65
CA ALA A 28 -5.46 19.98 11.18
C ALA A 28 -6.44 19.04 10.47
N GLU A 29 -7.67 18.94 11.00
CA GLU A 29 -8.73 18.23 10.30
C GLU A 29 -9.06 19.01 9.03
N VAL A 30 -8.92 18.37 7.90
CA VAL A 30 -9.20 18.96 6.60
C VAL A 30 -10.69 18.84 6.37
N ALA A 31 -11.38 19.98 6.35
CA ALA A 31 -12.76 20.03 5.92
C ALA A 31 -12.85 19.58 4.44
N ARG A 32 -13.99 19.02 4.06
CA ARG A 32 -14.25 18.61 2.68
C ARG A 32 -14.03 19.75 1.68
N ASP A 33 -14.38 20.96 2.09
CA ASP A 33 -14.23 22.17 1.25
C ASP A 33 -12.76 22.54 1.01
N THR A 34 -11.84 22.17 1.93
CA THR A 34 -10.40 22.38 1.74
C THR A 34 -9.84 21.46 0.65
N LEU A 35 -10.38 20.23 0.51
CA LEU A 35 -10.00 19.32 -0.58
C LEU A 35 -10.53 19.78 -1.95
N ASN A 36 -11.43 20.76 -1.98
CA ASN A 36 -11.87 21.40 -3.21
C ASN A 36 -10.93 22.52 -3.67
N ASP A 37 -9.94 22.92 -2.86
CA ASP A 37 -8.92 23.87 -3.27
C ASP A 37 -7.99 23.17 -4.29
N PRO A 38 -7.89 23.67 -5.53
CA PRO A 38 -7.01 23.09 -6.55
C PRO A 38 -5.52 23.14 -6.17
N ASP A 39 -5.16 23.99 -5.21
CA ASP A 39 -3.79 24.13 -4.71
C ASP A 39 -3.50 23.25 -3.50
N PHE A 40 -4.49 22.50 -2.99
CA PHE A 40 -4.34 21.68 -1.77
C PHE A 40 -3.20 20.68 -1.83
N LEU A 41 -2.97 20.06 -2.98
CA LEU A 41 -1.94 19.03 -3.14
C LEU A 41 -0.54 19.59 -3.43
N LYS A 42 -0.41 20.86 -3.80
CA LYS A 42 0.85 21.45 -4.31
C LYS A 42 2.02 21.45 -3.31
N ASP A 43 1.72 21.54 -2.01
CA ASP A 43 2.71 21.55 -0.94
C ASP A 43 2.82 20.20 -0.23
N LYS A 44 2.16 19.14 -0.71
CA LYS A 44 2.19 17.83 -0.10
C LYS A 44 3.31 16.96 -0.68
N GLU A 45 4.03 16.30 0.21
CA GLU A 45 5.14 15.41 -0.12
C GLU A 45 4.76 13.94 0.02
N ALA A 46 3.80 13.63 0.91
CA ALA A 46 3.38 12.26 1.14
C ALA A 46 1.93 12.14 1.60
N LEU A 47 1.38 10.97 1.35
CA LEU A 47 0.06 10.54 1.79
C LEU A 47 0.17 9.23 2.54
N LEU A 48 -0.37 9.18 3.76
CA LEU A 48 -0.47 7.98 4.57
C LEU A 48 -1.94 7.58 4.70
N TYR A 49 -2.24 6.31 4.47
CA TYR A 49 -3.59 5.78 4.63
C TYR A 49 -3.64 4.82 5.83
N PHE A 50 -4.36 5.24 6.87
CA PHE A 50 -4.63 4.43 8.05
C PHE A 50 -6.11 4.06 8.12
N SER A 51 -6.41 2.86 8.58
CA SER A 51 -7.79 2.43 8.83
C SER A 51 -7.86 1.44 9.99
N THR A 52 -9.04 1.38 10.61
CA THR A 52 -9.41 0.27 11.49
C THR A 52 -9.61 -1.01 10.68
N ALA A 53 -9.42 -2.18 11.31
CA ALA A 53 -9.77 -3.46 10.73
C ALA A 53 -11.30 -3.66 10.67
N ALA A 54 -11.76 -4.61 9.86
CA ALA A 54 -13.20 -4.85 9.63
C ALA A 54 -13.95 -5.29 10.90
N ASP A 55 -13.28 -6.03 11.79
CA ASP A 55 -13.85 -6.44 13.09
C ASP A 55 -14.14 -5.27 14.01
N GLN A 56 -13.36 -4.18 13.94
CA GLN A 56 -13.57 -2.94 14.69
C GLN A 56 -14.75 -2.13 14.15
N ASP A 57 -15.25 -2.48 12.98
CA ASP A 57 -16.33 -1.80 12.27
C ASP A 57 -17.70 -2.48 12.44
N THR A 58 -17.78 -3.59 13.16
CA THR A 58 -19.01 -4.40 13.32
C THR A 58 -20.22 -3.60 13.80
N PHE A 59 -19.98 -2.50 14.51
CA PHE A 59 -21.04 -1.57 15.00
C PHE A 59 -21.02 -0.21 14.29
N GLY A 60 -20.39 -0.09 13.12
CA GLY A 60 -20.35 1.15 12.36
C GLY A 60 -19.37 2.20 12.87
N GLY A 61 -18.49 1.83 13.82
CA GLY A 61 -17.51 2.73 14.45
C GLY A 61 -16.15 2.81 13.74
N GLY A 62 -15.96 2.06 12.65
CA GLY A 62 -14.69 2.05 11.93
C GLY A 62 -14.37 3.38 11.24
N LYS A 63 -13.10 3.76 11.31
CA LYS A 63 -12.58 5.02 10.76
C LYS A 63 -11.37 4.75 9.89
N SER A 64 -11.21 5.54 8.84
CA SER A 64 -9.96 5.66 8.11
C SER A 64 -9.53 7.11 8.02
N TYR A 65 -8.25 7.31 7.80
CA TYR A 65 -7.64 8.63 7.67
C TYR A 65 -6.72 8.66 6.46
N ALA A 66 -6.92 9.66 5.61
CA ALA A 66 -5.92 10.12 4.67
C ALA A 66 -5.13 11.24 5.33
N LEU A 67 -3.84 11.05 5.56
CA LEU A 67 -2.96 11.99 6.22
C LEU A 67 -1.96 12.53 5.20
N PHE A 68 -2.10 13.81 4.87
CA PHE A 68 -1.25 14.51 3.91
C PHE A 68 -0.13 15.21 4.67
N ALA A 69 1.11 14.86 4.39
CA ALA A 69 2.29 15.50 4.96
C ALA A 69 2.82 16.58 4.00
N ASP A 70 3.04 17.79 4.50
CA ASP A 70 3.69 18.86 3.74
C ASP A 70 5.24 18.73 3.78
N GLU A 71 5.95 19.61 3.08
CA GLU A 71 7.42 19.68 3.04
C GLU A 71 8.10 19.80 4.42
N LYS A 72 7.39 20.32 5.43
CA LYS A 72 7.85 20.42 6.82
C LYS A 72 7.42 19.23 7.66
N GLY A 73 6.75 18.25 7.09
CA GLY A 73 6.22 17.07 7.79
C GLY A 73 5.01 17.37 8.67
N ARG A 74 4.34 18.48 8.49
CA ARG A 74 3.09 18.78 9.18
C ARG A 74 1.95 18.03 8.50
N LEU A 75 1.08 17.43 9.31
CA LEU A 75 -0.04 16.63 8.80
C LEU A 75 -1.31 17.46 8.68
N SER A 76 -2.01 17.25 7.57
CA SER A 76 -3.43 17.55 7.38
C SER A 76 -4.20 16.23 7.31
N SER A 77 -5.29 16.08 8.05
CA SER A 77 -6.03 14.82 8.15
C SER A 77 -7.43 14.91 7.57
N TYR A 78 -7.78 13.97 6.71
CA TYR A 78 -9.14 13.78 6.19
C TYR A 78 -9.70 12.46 6.71
N GLN A 79 -10.74 12.56 7.56
CA GLN A 79 -11.38 11.39 8.15
C GLN A 79 -12.45 10.81 7.23
N MET A 80 -12.45 9.49 7.07
CA MET A 80 -13.39 8.71 6.27
C MET A 80 -13.90 7.52 7.07
N LYS A 81 -14.81 6.72 6.50
CA LYS A 81 -15.27 5.46 7.08
C LYS A 81 -14.21 4.38 6.94
N GLY A 82 -14.06 3.51 7.96
CA GLY A 82 -13.05 2.46 7.96
C GLY A 82 -13.18 1.51 6.77
N LEU A 83 -12.05 1.18 6.15
CA LEU A 83 -11.93 0.16 5.11
C LEU A 83 -10.62 -0.60 5.35
N GLU A 84 -10.73 -1.82 5.86
CA GLU A 84 -9.57 -2.69 6.05
C GLU A 84 -8.90 -2.98 4.71
N LEU A 85 -7.57 -3.03 4.68
CA LEU A 85 -6.78 -3.21 3.44
C LEU A 85 -7.06 -2.16 2.36
N GLY A 86 -7.66 -1.03 2.74
CA GLY A 86 -7.87 0.09 1.83
C GLY A 86 -6.57 0.60 1.23
N SER A 87 -6.68 1.27 0.10
CA SER A 87 -5.53 1.81 -0.62
C SER A 87 -5.73 3.29 -0.91
N ALA A 88 -4.63 3.97 -1.13
CA ALA A 88 -4.58 5.28 -1.76
C ALA A 88 -3.69 5.21 -2.99
N LYS A 89 -3.86 6.08 -3.94
CA LYS A 89 -2.97 6.17 -5.09
C LYS A 89 -2.72 7.62 -5.45
N VAL A 90 -1.45 7.98 -5.56
CA VAL A 90 -1.00 9.25 -6.13
C VAL A 90 -0.60 9.01 -7.58
N HIS A 91 -0.99 9.90 -8.47
CA HIS A 91 -0.54 9.97 -9.85
C HIS A 91 -0.56 11.41 -10.31
N ASP A 92 0.61 11.94 -10.65
CA ASP A 92 0.83 13.36 -10.90
C ASP A 92 0.22 14.22 -9.75
N GLU A 93 -0.55 15.24 -10.09
CA GLU A 93 -1.23 16.13 -9.15
C GLU A 93 -2.61 15.58 -8.70
N SER A 94 -2.81 14.27 -8.78
CA SER A 94 -4.10 13.65 -8.47
C SER A 94 -3.96 12.57 -7.41
N VAL A 95 -4.98 12.44 -6.56
CA VAL A 95 -5.03 11.44 -5.50
C VAL A 95 -6.35 10.68 -5.56
N LEU A 96 -6.26 9.35 -5.52
CA LEU A 96 -7.38 8.48 -5.22
C LEU A 96 -7.37 8.12 -3.74
N LEU A 97 -8.54 8.20 -3.10
CA LEU A 97 -8.81 7.69 -1.76
C LEU A 97 -10.06 6.80 -1.80
N GLU A 98 -10.16 5.91 -0.85
CA GLU A 98 -11.32 5.04 -0.73
C GLU A 98 -11.74 4.82 0.72
N ASP A 99 -13.03 4.60 0.92
CA ASP A 99 -13.59 4.14 2.18
C ASP A 99 -14.63 3.04 1.91
N LYS A 100 -15.25 2.50 2.94
CA LYS A 100 -16.25 1.41 2.79
C LYS A 100 -17.47 1.74 1.92
N LYS A 101 -17.76 3.00 1.61
CA LYS A 101 -18.96 3.44 0.85
C LYS A 101 -18.67 4.31 -0.35
N GLY A 102 -17.43 4.75 -0.52
CA GLY A 102 -17.08 5.70 -1.56
C GLY A 102 -15.68 5.52 -2.11
N ILE A 103 -15.51 6.08 -3.28
CA ILE A 103 -14.23 6.34 -3.92
C ILE A 103 -14.15 7.86 -4.09
N TYR A 104 -13.02 8.43 -3.77
CA TYR A 104 -12.79 9.87 -3.82
C TYR A 104 -11.59 10.15 -4.70
N THR A 105 -11.69 11.15 -5.57
CA THR A 105 -10.53 11.68 -6.29
C THR A 105 -10.35 13.16 -5.96
N VAL A 106 -9.12 13.54 -5.66
CA VAL A 106 -8.72 14.93 -5.40
C VAL A 106 -7.77 15.31 -6.52
N GLN A 107 -8.11 16.31 -7.29
CA GLN A 107 -7.32 16.87 -8.39
C GLN A 107 -7.57 18.38 -8.48
N ASP A 108 -8.59 18.79 -9.22
CA ASP A 108 -9.13 20.15 -9.32
C ASP A 108 -10.33 20.37 -8.37
N GLY A 109 -10.37 19.58 -7.31
CA GLY A 109 -11.44 19.50 -6.32
C GLY A 109 -11.69 18.07 -5.87
N LEU A 110 -12.59 17.89 -4.91
CA LEU A 110 -12.98 16.58 -4.37
C LEU A 110 -14.18 16.03 -5.13
N HIS A 111 -13.94 15.02 -5.94
CA HIS A 111 -14.99 14.26 -6.60
C HIS A 111 -15.30 12.97 -5.82
N THR A 112 -16.58 12.66 -5.65
CA THR A 112 -17.03 11.50 -4.87
C THR A 112 -17.87 10.59 -5.74
N TYR A 113 -17.49 9.32 -5.82
CA TYR A 113 -18.29 8.25 -6.38
C TYR A 113 -18.81 7.36 -5.25
N LYS A 114 -20.15 7.30 -5.11
CA LYS A 114 -20.81 6.40 -4.15
C LYS A 114 -20.88 5.00 -4.72
N ARG A 115 -20.48 4.00 -3.95
CA ARG A 115 -20.53 2.59 -4.35
C ARG A 115 -21.20 1.71 -3.32
N ALA A 116 -21.41 0.45 -3.68
CA ALA A 116 -21.86 -0.56 -2.74
C ALA A 116 -20.88 -0.70 -1.57
N TYR A 117 -21.41 -1.10 -0.42
CA TYR A 117 -20.62 -1.29 0.79
C TYR A 117 -19.54 -2.35 0.59
N GLN A 118 -18.32 -2.06 1.02
CA GLN A 118 -17.20 -2.98 1.04
C GLN A 118 -16.63 -3.08 2.46
N HIS A 119 -16.21 -4.28 2.85
CA HIS A 119 -15.57 -4.50 4.14
C HIS A 119 -14.06 -4.33 4.04
N THR A 120 -13.47 -4.81 2.93
CA THR A 120 -12.03 -4.80 2.69
C THR A 120 -11.73 -4.25 1.30
N GLY A 121 -10.64 -3.50 1.18
CA GLY A 121 -10.01 -3.17 -0.09
C GLY A 121 -9.09 -4.30 -0.58
N ASP A 122 -8.53 -4.14 -1.76
CA ASP A 122 -7.45 -5.01 -2.26
C ASP A 122 -6.34 -4.18 -2.90
N SER A 123 -6.59 -3.58 -4.04
CA SER A 123 -5.61 -2.77 -4.76
C SER A 123 -6.23 -1.54 -5.42
N ALA A 124 -5.40 -0.51 -5.58
CA ALA A 124 -5.72 0.68 -6.34
C ALA A 124 -4.54 1.09 -7.21
N GLY A 125 -4.80 1.76 -8.32
CA GLY A 125 -3.77 2.22 -9.22
C GLY A 125 -4.31 3.18 -10.28
N TYR A 126 -3.46 3.47 -11.27
CA TYR A 126 -3.78 4.36 -12.37
C TYR A 126 -3.60 3.63 -13.70
N ILE A 127 -4.52 3.83 -14.63
CA ILE A 127 -4.53 3.27 -15.98
C ILE A 127 -4.14 4.38 -16.95
N GLU A 128 -2.92 4.36 -17.45
CA GLU A 128 -2.34 5.42 -18.28
C GLU A 128 -3.18 5.72 -19.54
N ARG A 129 -3.58 4.68 -20.26
CA ARG A 129 -4.39 4.82 -21.49
C ARG A 129 -5.78 5.41 -21.23
N ALA A 130 -6.41 5.01 -20.12
CA ALA A 130 -7.71 5.53 -19.72
C ALA A 130 -7.63 6.90 -19.05
N LYS A 131 -6.43 7.36 -18.70
CA LYS A 131 -6.17 8.56 -17.89
C LYS A 131 -7.08 8.58 -16.65
N GLY A 132 -7.12 7.46 -15.93
CA GLY A 132 -8.04 7.30 -14.82
C GLY A 132 -7.59 6.27 -13.80
N PHE A 133 -8.13 6.41 -12.60
CA PHE A 133 -7.87 5.50 -11.50
C PHE A 133 -8.68 4.21 -11.60
N TYR A 134 -8.20 3.18 -10.93
CA TYR A 134 -8.97 1.97 -10.64
C TYR A 134 -8.85 1.59 -9.17
N THR A 135 -9.83 0.81 -8.69
CA THR A 135 -9.77 0.14 -7.40
C THR A 135 -10.49 -1.19 -7.46
N LEU A 136 -9.95 -2.20 -6.78
CA LEU A 136 -10.39 -3.58 -6.79
C LEU A 136 -10.77 -4.01 -5.38
N TYR A 137 -11.84 -4.81 -5.28
CA TYR A 137 -12.36 -5.33 -4.02
C TYR A 137 -12.72 -6.81 -4.14
N ASN A 138 -12.37 -7.60 -3.15
CA ASN A 138 -12.92 -8.92 -2.93
C ASN A 138 -14.24 -8.79 -2.15
N SER A 139 -15.37 -8.81 -2.85
CA SER A 139 -16.68 -8.44 -2.29
C SER A 139 -17.46 -9.60 -1.64
N GLY A 140 -16.87 -10.80 -1.62
CA GLY A 140 -17.48 -11.99 -1.03
C GLY A 140 -18.40 -12.77 -1.99
N TYR A 141 -19.21 -13.67 -1.44
CA TYR A 141 -20.16 -14.46 -2.21
C TYR A 141 -21.38 -13.61 -2.58
N ASP A 142 -21.97 -13.91 -3.74
CA ASP A 142 -23.24 -13.30 -4.13
C ASP A 142 -24.37 -13.69 -3.16
N LYS A 143 -25.49 -12.98 -3.22
CA LYS A 143 -26.62 -13.22 -2.30
C LYS A 143 -27.24 -14.61 -2.48
N SER A 144 -27.04 -15.27 -3.61
CA SER A 144 -27.50 -16.61 -3.88
C SER A 144 -26.56 -17.69 -3.33
N GLY A 145 -25.35 -17.28 -2.86
CA GLY A 145 -24.31 -18.19 -2.36
C GLY A 145 -23.61 -18.99 -3.44
N GLY A 146 -23.87 -18.68 -4.72
CA GLY A 146 -23.41 -19.49 -5.86
C GLY A 146 -21.98 -19.22 -6.28
N SER A 147 -21.56 -17.95 -6.31
CA SER A 147 -20.23 -17.58 -6.84
C SER A 147 -19.57 -16.53 -5.98
N TYR A 148 -18.25 -16.62 -5.84
CA TYR A 148 -17.46 -15.53 -5.29
C TYR A 148 -17.43 -14.36 -6.29
N ARG A 149 -17.33 -13.16 -5.74
CA ARG A 149 -17.43 -11.94 -6.51
C ARG A 149 -16.35 -10.96 -6.10
N SER A 150 -15.57 -10.51 -7.07
CA SER A 150 -14.71 -9.35 -6.95
C SER A 150 -15.23 -8.20 -7.81
N GLU A 151 -15.04 -6.98 -7.38
CA GLU A 151 -15.54 -5.79 -8.07
C GLU A 151 -14.37 -4.89 -8.45
N LEU A 152 -14.28 -4.57 -9.74
CA LEU A 152 -13.35 -3.61 -10.30
C LEU A 152 -14.09 -2.32 -10.61
N TYR A 153 -13.71 -1.24 -9.95
CA TYR A 153 -14.13 0.10 -10.30
C TYR A 153 -13.01 0.77 -11.08
N ARG A 154 -13.31 1.36 -12.22
CA ARG A 154 -12.35 2.04 -13.08
C ARG A 154 -12.91 3.35 -13.59
N GLN A 155 -12.08 4.37 -13.61
CA GLN A 155 -12.40 5.67 -14.16
C GLN A 155 -12.03 5.68 -15.66
N MET A 156 -12.95 6.06 -16.50
CA MET A 156 -12.76 6.16 -17.96
C MET A 156 -13.46 7.43 -18.44
N ASP A 157 -12.73 8.26 -19.17
CA ASP A 157 -13.26 9.54 -19.66
C ASP A 157 -13.95 10.36 -18.52
N GLY A 158 -13.34 10.40 -17.34
CA GLY A 158 -13.84 11.07 -16.13
C GLY A 158 -15.02 10.39 -15.42
N LYS A 159 -15.53 9.27 -15.92
CA LYS A 159 -16.68 8.54 -15.34
C LYS A 159 -16.25 7.22 -14.74
N TRP A 160 -16.80 6.89 -13.59
CA TRP A 160 -16.60 5.61 -12.94
C TRP A 160 -17.52 4.54 -13.52
N LYS A 161 -16.93 3.37 -13.76
CA LYS A 161 -17.62 2.16 -14.19
C LYS A 161 -17.30 1.03 -13.21
N GLN A 162 -18.33 0.24 -12.87
CA GLN A 162 -18.19 -0.97 -12.08
C GLN A 162 -18.27 -2.19 -13.01
N ASP A 163 -17.32 -3.09 -12.87
CA ASP A 163 -17.30 -4.40 -13.50
C ASP A 163 -17.21 -5.49 -12.42
N VAL A 164 -17.74 -6.68 -12.73
CA VAL A 164 -17.73 -7.83 -11.81
C VAL A 164 -16.82 -8.91 -12.38
N ILE A 165 -15.93 -9.42 -11.53
CA ILE A 165 -15.08 -10.58 -11.81
C ILE A 165 -15.63 -11.73 -10.95
N PRO A 166 -16.11 -12.85 -11.56
CA PRO A 166 -16.81 -13.91 -10.83
C PRO A 166 -15.84 -14.88 -10.11
N HIS A 167 -14.78 -14.34 -9.49
CA HIS A 167 -13.77 -15.10 -8.79
C HIS A 167 -13.24 -14.31 -7.61
N TYR A 168 -12.73 -15.02 -6.60
CA TYR A 168 -11.81 -14.46 -5.61
C TYR A 168 -10.48 -14.13 -6.27
N ILE A 169 -9.92 -12.97 -5.96
CA ILE A 169 -8.61 -12.54 -6.43
C ILE A 169 -7.62 -12.65 -5.27
N ARG A 170 -6.67 -13.59 -5.39
CA ARG A 170 -5.62 -13.80 -4.38
C ARG A 170 -4.55 -12.72 -4.44
N ALA A 171 -4.19 -12.32 -5.63
CA ALA A 171 -3.22 -11.27 -5.92
C ALA A 171 -3.54 -10.65 -7.27
N SER A 172 -3.22 -9.38 -7.42
CA SER A 172 -3.46 -8.63 -8.65
C SER A 172 -2.27 -7.73 -8.99
N GLY A 173 -2.24 -7.22 -10.21
CA GLY A 173 -1.27 -6.24 -10.64
C GLY A 173 -1.67 -5.62 -11.97
N PHE A 174 -1.37 -4.36 -12.13
CA PHE A 174 -1.66 -3.65 -13.37
C PHE A 174 -0.38 -3.40 -14.15
N PHE A 175 -0.46 -3.60 -15.46
CA PHE A 175 0.59 -3.20 -16.38
C PHE A 175 -0.04 -2.69 -17.68
N LYS A 176 0.20 -1.43 -18.00
CA LYS A 176 -0.49 -0.72 -19.09
C LYS A 176 -2.02 -0.75 -18.87
N ASP A 177 -2.78 -1.39 -19.75
CA ASP A 177 -4.25 -1.48 -19.67
C ASP A 177 -4.74 -2.83 -19.16
N HIS A 178 -3.83 -3.69 -18.71
CA HIS A 178 -4.12 -5.07 -18.34
C HIS A 178 -4.10 -5.22 -16.81
N LEU A 179 -5.18 -5.72 -16.25
CA LEU A 179 -5.19 -6.26 -14.89
C LEU A 179 -4.82 -7.73 -14.96
N PHE A 180 -3.71 -8.09 -14.34
CA PHE A 180 -3.37 -9.50 -14.12
C PHE A 180 -3.86 -9.92 -12.74
N ALA A 181 -4.40 -11.13 -12.65
CA ALA A 181 -4.95 -11.65 -11.40
C ALA A 181 -4.64 -13.14 -11.22
N LEU A 182 -4.44 -13.54 -9.96
CA LEU A 182 -4.46 -14.94 -9.55
C LEU A 182 -5.83 -15.28 -8.99
N THR A 183 -6.53 -16.21 -9.64
CA THR A 183 -7.81 -16.73 -9.20
C THR A 183 -7.67 -18.21 -8.87
N PRO A 184 -8.23 -18.73 -7.75
CA PRO A 184 -8.11 -20.14 -7.39
C PRO A 184 -8.62 -21.07 -8.50
N THR A 185 -8.00 -22.24 -8.64
CA THR A 185 -8.56 -23.34 -9.44
C THR A 185 -9.72 -24.00 -8.68
N ASP A 186 -10.60 -24.70 -9.38
CA ASP A 186 -11.79 -25.36 -8.80
C ASP A 186 -11.42 -26.40 -7.73
N ASP A 187 -10.25 -27.03 -7.86
CA ASP A 187 -9.73 -28.02 -6.92
C ASP A 187 -8.89 -27.39 -5.80
N GLU A 188 -8.75 -26.05 -5.78
CA GLU A 188 -7.96 -25.26 -4.83
C GLU A 188 -6.48 -25.65 -4.74
N LYS A 189 -5.93 -26.37 -5.74
CA LYS A 189 -4.52 -26.81 -5.78
C LYS A 189 -3.63 -25.89 -6.62
N GLY A 190 -4.17 -24.79 -7.07
CA GLY A 190 -3.47 -23.83 -7.93
C GLY A 190 -4.19 -22.53 -8.10
N TYR A 191 -3.63 -21.75 -9.01
CA TYR A 191 -4.22 -20.49 -9.45
C TYR A 191 -4.18 -20.41 -10.96
N HIS A 192 -5.26 -19.94 -11.54
CA HIS A 192 -5.24 -19.42 -12.91
C HIS A 192 -4.58 -18.05 -12.89
N VAL A 193 -3.63 -17.84 -13.78
CA VAL A 193 -3.06 -16.52 -14.07
C VAL A 193 -3.92 -15.92 -15.17
N GLN A 194 -4.71 -14.93 -14.80
CA GLN A 194 -5.68 -14.27 -15.69
C GLN A 194 -5.10 -12.97 -16.23
N ASP A 195 -5.35 -12.70 -17.50
CA ASP A 195 -5.25 -11.38 -18.13
C ASP A 195 -6.66 -10.83 -18.30
N ILE A 196 -6.96 -9.75 -17.62
CA ILE A 196 -8.27 -9.10 -17.61
C ILE A 196 -8.10 -7.75 -18.29
N GLN A 197 -8.59 -7.66 -19.51
CA GLN A 197 -8.57 -6.43 -20.29
C GLN A 197 -9.91 -5.71 -20.14
N ALA A 198 -9.81 -4.43 -19.91
CA ALA A 198 -10.97 -3.58 -19.76
C ALA A 198 -11.12 -2.68 -20.99
N ASP A 199 -12.08 -2.95 -21.86
CA ASP A 199 -12.49 -1.99 -22.88
C ASP A 199 -13.58 -1.04 -22.34
N LYS A 200 -14.11 -0.15 -23.17
CA LYS A 200 -15.13 0.81 -22.76
C LYS A 200 -16.42 0.13 -22.28
N GLU A 201 -16.74 -1.05 -22.76
CA GLU A 201 -18.05 -1.68 -22.52
C GLU A 201 -17.98 -2.84 -21.53
N LYS A 202 -16.95 -3.70 -21.61
CA LYS A 202 -16.88 -4.95 -20.85
C LYS A 202 -15.46 -5.35 -20.48
N LEU A 203 -15.36 -6.32 -19.56
CA LEU A 203 -14.12 -7.02 -19.27
C LEU A 203 -13.98 -8.24 -20.20
N HIS A 204 -12.79 -8.43 -20.71
CA HIS A 204 -12.37 -9.64 -21.41
C HIS A 204 -11.34 -10.36 -20.54
N THR A 205 -11.66 -11.56 -20.12
CA THR A 205 -10.77 -12.37 -19.28
C THR A 205 -10.20 -13.52 -20.10
N THR A 206 -8.88 -13.65 -20.11
CA THR A 206 -8.15 -14.73 -20.78
C THR A 206 -7.24 -15.42 -19.76
N SER A 207 -7.33 -16.73 -19.62
CA SER A 207 -6.38 -17.49 -18.82
C SER A 207 -5.06 -17.65 -19.59
N ILE A 208 -3.97 -17.12 -19.02
CA ILE A 208 -2.63 -17.23 -19.61
C ILE A 208 -2.05 -18.62 -19.28
N ALA A 209 -2.19 -19.08 -18.04
CA ALA A 209 -1.65 -20.32 -17.53
C ALA A 209 -2.36 -20.76 -16.25
N THR A 210 -2.18 -22.01 -15.88
CA THR A 210 -2.54 -22.53 -14.57
C THR A 210 -1.24 -22.88 -13.82
N TRP A 211 -1.04 -22.23 -12.69
CA TRP A 211 0.09 -22.52 -11.80
C TRP A 211 -0.39 -23.39 -10.64
N THR A 212 0.15 -24.60 -10.57
CA THR A 212 -0.09 -25.52 -9.46
C THR A 212 1.05 -25.45 -8.45
N TYR A 213 0.75 -25.57 -7.18
CA TYR A 213 1.74 -25.48 -6.12
C TYR A 213 1.71 -26.70 -5.22
N LYS A 214 2.82 -26.92 -4.51
CA LYS A 214 2.92 -27.98 -3.50
C LYS A 214 2.30 -27.48 -2.20
N GLU A 215 1.81 -28.40 -1.40
CA GLU A 215 1.38 -28.12 -0.03
C GLU A 215 2.46 -27.35 0.74
N GLY A 216 2.06 -26.41 1.58
CA GLY A 216 2.97 -25.51 2.29
C GLY A 216 3.48 -24.33 1.45
N THR A 217 3.02 -24.16 0.20
CA THR A 217 3.38 -22.99 -0.61
C THR A 217 2.33 -21.88 -0.47
N SER A 218 2.78 -20.65 -0.25
CA SER A 218 1.92 -19.45 -0.17
C SER A 218 2.35 -18.37 -1.17
N VAL A 219 1.38 -17.58 -1.63
CA VAL A 219 1.64 -16.37 -2.43
C VAL A 219 1.91 -15.21 -1.47
N GLU A 220 3.04 -14.54 -1.62
CA GLU A 220 3.57 -13.53 -0.69
C GLU A 220 3.68 -12.13 -1.29
N SER A 221 3.16 -11.92 -2.49
CA SER A 221 3.15 -10.60 -3.12
C SER A 221 1.95 -10.38 -4.03
N GLN A 222 1.69 -9.13 -4.33
CA GLN A 222 0.93 -8.76 -5.53
C GLN A 222 1.73 -9.09 -6.79
N LEU A 223 1.07 -8.98 -7.96
CA LEU A 223 1.68 -9.27 -9.25
C LEU A 223 2.46 -8.06 -9.76
N ALA A 224 3.61 -8.33 -10.35
CA ALA A 224 4.33 -7.38 -11.18
C ALA A 224 4.45 -7.93 -12.60
N ALA A 225 4.34 -7.09 -13.62
CA ALA A 225 4.38 -7.53 -15.00
C ALA A 225 5.24 -6.61 -15.86
N ASP A 226 5.79 -7.19 -16.93
CA ASP A 226 6.41 -6.47 -18.04
C ASP A 226 5.71 -6.83 -19.37
N ASP A 227 6.27 -6.43 -20.50
CA ASP A 227 5.71 -6.77 -21.81
C ASP A 227 5.66 -8.28 -22.08
N SER A 228 6.54 -9.07 -21.46
CA SER A 228 6.77 -10.49 -21.74
C SER A 228 6.15 -11.45 -20.74
N ALA A 229 6.04 -11.03 -19.47
CA ALA A 229 5.71 -11.93 -18.38
C ALA A 229 4.90 -11.26 -17.26
N VAL A 230 4.23 -12.11 -16.49
CA VAL A 230 3.64 -11.80 -15.18
C VAL A 230 4.44 -12.54 -14.12
N CYS A 231 4.81 -11.85 -13.05
CA CYS A 231 5.63 -12.40 -11.99
C CYS A 231 5.01 -12.14 -10.62
N PHE A 232 5.23 -13.06 -9.67
CA PHE A 232 4.84 -12.93 -8.28
C PHE A 232 5.79 -13.72 -7.39
N VAL A 233 5.79 -13.41 -6.11
CA VAL A 233 6.63 -14.10 -5.13
C VAL A 233 5.81 -15.13 -4.38
N THR A 234 6.40 -16.29 -4.21
CA THR A 234 5.88 -17.37 -3.38
C THR A 234 6.88 -17.72 -2.30
N ARG A 235 6.37 -18.33 -1.27
CA ARG A 235 7.14 -18.91 -0.18
C ARG A 235 6.84 -20.39 -0.09
N GLY A 236 7.86 -21.22 -0.05
CA GLY A 236 7.74 -22.65 0.10
C GLY A 236 8.54 -23.12 1.30
N GLU A 237 8.01 -24.16 1.99
CA GLU A 237 8.67 -24.82 3.10
C GLU A 237 9.29 -26.14 2.64
N LYS A 238 10.57 -26.31 2.94
CA LYS A 238 11.35 -27.54 2.81
C LYS A 238 12.28 -27.62 4.03
N ALA A 239 13.51 -28.15 3.83
CA ALA A 239 14.55 -28.04 4.85
C ALA A 239 14.86 -26.58 5.18
N ASP A 240 14.83 -25.71 4.17
CA ASP A 240 14.92 -24.27 4.28
C ASP A 240 13.61 -23.60 3.87
N TYR A 241 13.42 -22.39 4.35
CA TYR A 241 12.32 -21.50 4.04
C TYR A 241 12.71 -20.64 2.84
N ILE A 242 12.07 -20.84 1.69
CA ILE A 242 12.55 -20.30 0.42
C ILE A 242 11.52 -19.33 -0.18
N TYR A 243 11.95 -18.10 -0.48
CA TYR A 243 11.23 -17.19 -1.35
C TYR A 243 11.62 -17.42 -2.80
N GLN A 244 10.62 -17.53 -3.66
CA GLN A 244 10.79 -17.80 -5.07
C GLN A 244 9.97 -16.82 -5.91
N MET A 245 10.53 -16.37 -7.02
CA MET A 245 9.76 -15.68 -8.05
C MET A 245 9.20 -16.71 -9.02
N VAL A 246 7.89 -16.75 -9.17
CA VAL A 246 7.19 -17.43 -10.25
C VAL A 246 7.05 -16.47 -11.41
N LYS A 247 7.52 -16.86 -12.59
CA LYS A 247 7.44 -16.10 -13.84
C LYS A 247 6.59 -16.86 -14.84
N VAL A 248 5.53 -16.23 -15.31
CA VAL A 248 4.59 -16.77 -16.30
C VAL A 248 4.71 -15.97 -17.59
N MET A 249 5.12 -16.63 -18.66
CA MET A 249 5.29 -16.01 -19.98
C MET A 249 3.92 -15.74 -20.62
N LYS A 250 3.61 -14.50 -20.96
CA LYS A 250 2.30 -14.08 -21.49
C LYS A 250 1.93 -14.79 -22.78
N ASN A 251 2.89 -14.96 -23.72
CA ASN A 251 2.62 -15.49 -25.06
C ASN A 251 2.49 -17.02 -25.11
N SER A 252 3.16 -17.73 -24.17
CA SER A 252 3.24 -19.20 -24.22
C SER A 252 2.60 -19.90 -23.04
N GLY A 253 2.26 -19.16 -21.98
CA GLY A 253 1.84 -19.73 -20.70
C GLY A 253 2.96 -20.48 -19.95
N ALA A 254 4.19 -20.50 -20.48
CA ALA A 254 5.29 -21.21 -19.87
C ALA A 254 5.63 -20.64 -18.48
N ILE A 255 5.78 -21.52 -17.50
CA ILE A 255 6.03 -21.15 -16.11
C ILE A 255 7.47 -21.51 -15.73
N LYS A 256 8.18 -20.58 -15.12
CA LYS A 256 9.51 -20.81 -14.54
C LYS A 256 9.54 -20.28 -13.12
N THR A 257 10.26 -20.97 -12.25
CA THR A 257 10.43 -20.59 -10.85
C THR A 257 11.91 -20.36 -10.54
N TYR A 258 12.22 -19.27 -9.86
CA TYR A 258 13.57 -18.85 -9.52
C TYR A 258 13.69 -18.55 -8.04
N ASN A 259 14.72 -19.09 -7.38
CA ASN A 259 14.99 -18.78 -5.98
C ASN A 259 15.46 -17.33 -5.84
N ILE A 260 14.84 -16.60 -4.91
CA ILE A 260 15.23 -15.24 -4.54
C ILE A 260 16.16 -15.28 -3.33
N ALA A 261 15.68 -15.89 -2.24
CA ALA A 261 16.37 -15.97 -0.97
C ALA A 261 15.96 -17.26 -0.24
N ALA A 262 16.86 -17.77 0.61
CA ALA A 262 16.60 -18.89 1.48
C ALA A 262 16.96 -18.53 2.92
N TYR A 263 16.13 -18.96 3.86
CA TYR A 263 16.29 -18.70 5.27
C TYR A 263 16.16 -20.00 6.05
N LYS A 264 16.80 -20.03 7.21
CA LYS A 264 16.68 -21.15 8.13
C LYS A 264 15.20 -21.35 8.52
N ASN A 265 14.77 -22.60 8.52
CA ASN A 265 13.40 -22.98 8.87
C ASN A 265 13.24 -23.06 10.39
N ASP A 266 13.27 -21.90 11.07
CA ASP A 266 12.90 -21.73 12.47
C ASP A 266 11.89 -20.58 12.60
N GLU A 267 11.03 -20.68 13.60
CA GLU A 267 9.87 -19.79 13.76
C GLU A 267 10.24 -18.30 13.76
N GLN A 268 11.31 -17.91 14.46
CA GLN A 268 11.74 -16.52 14.54
C GLN A 268 12.24 -16.01 13.20
N THR A 269 13.09 -16.80 12.51
CA THR A 269 13.62 -16.43 11.19
C THR A 269 12.52 -16.33 10.15
N ILE A 270 11.54 -17.26 10.18
CA ILE A 270 10.36 -17.23 9.33
C ILE A 270 9.60 -15.92 9.53
N TYR A 271 9.26 -15.61 10.78
CA TYR A 271 8.51 -14.39 11.11
C TYR A 271 9.25 -13.13 10.70
N ASP A 272 10.54 -13.02 11.03
CA ASP A 272 11.36 -11.84 10.75
C ASP A 272 11.64 -11.66 9.26
N SER A 273 11.64 -12.73 8.46
CA SER A 273 11.88 -12.67 7.00
C SER A 273 10.62 -12.31 6.19
N MET A 274 9.42 -12.40 6.78
CA MET A 274 8.18 -12.12 6.06
C MET A 274 8.17 -10.70 5.51
N PRO A 275 7.85 -10.53 4.21
CA PRO A 275 7.70 -9.21 3.63
C PRO A 275 6.72 -8.37 4.45
N PHE A 276 7.10 -7.16 4.84
CA PHE A 276 6.21 -6.33 5.63
C PHE A 276 5.14 -5.60 4.81
N SER A 277 5.15 -5.77 3.51
CA SER A 277 4.07 -5.34 2.63
C SER A 277 3.79 -6.38 1.55
N PHE A 278 2.64 -7.02 1.63
CA PHE A 278 2.15 -7.89 0.55
C PHE A 278 1.97 -7.11 -0.75
N LYS A 279 1.51 -5.87 -0.65
CA LYS A 279 1.20 -5.03 -1.82
C LYS A 279 2.45 -4.48 -2.51
N LYS A 280 3.53 -4.19 -1.76
CA LYS A 280 4.62 -3.33 -2.24
C LYS A 280 6.04 -3.90 -2.08
N SER A 281 6.21 -5.04 -1.40
CA SER A 281 7.54 -5.64 -1.25
C SER A 281 8.08 -6.31 -2.51
N PHE A 282 7.24 -6.52 -3.53
CA PHE A 282 7.67 -7.02 -4.84
C PHE A 282 7.16 -6.10 -5.95
N PHE A 283 8.08 -5.64 -6.78
CA PHE A 283 7.76 -4.66 -7.83
C PHE A 283 8.78 -4.72 -8.97
N MET A 284 8.42 -4.07 -10.08
CA MET A 284 9.32 -3.89 -11.22
C MET A 284 9.70 -2.41 -11.36
N GLU A 285 10.98 -2.16 -11.53
CA GLU A 285 11.52 -0.82 -11.76
C GLU A 285 12.76 -0.92 -12.67
N HIS A 286 12.88 -0.02 -13.65
CA HIS A 286 14.02 0.02 -14.58
C HIS A 286 14.41 -1.34 -15.17
N ARG A 287 13.43 -2.10 -15.68
CA ARG A 287 13.61 -3.43 -16.27
C ARG A 287 14.27 -4.46 -15.34
N SER A 288 14.05 -4.35 -14.05
CA SER A 288 14.45 -5.34 -13.05
C SER A 288 13.31 -5.55 -12.08
N PHE A 289 13.16 -6.78 -11.59
CA PHE A 289 12.30 -7.03 -10.44
C PHE A 289 13.08 -6.81 -9.16
N TYR A 290 12.38 -6.34 -8.15
CA TYR A 290 12.92 -6.16 -6.81
C TYR A 290 12.02 -6.86 -5.80
N PHE A 291 12.65 -7.43 -4.79
CA PHE A 291 11.98 -8.02 -3.64
C PHE A 291 12.62 -7.50 -2.36
N VAL A 292 11.80 -7.13 -1.38
CA VAL A 292 12.26 -6.63 -0.08
C VAL A 292 11.70 -7.55 1.00
N ASP A 293 12.59 -8.23 1.73
CA ASP A 293 12.24 -9.11 2.84
C ASP A 293 11.99 -8.35 4.15
N GLY A 294 11.53 -9.04 5.17
CA GLY A 294 11.26 -8.47 6.49
C GLY A 294 12.49 -7.96 7.22
N PHE A 295 13.69 -8.43 6.88
CA PHE A 295 14.95 -7.89 7.39
C PHE A 295 15.35 -6.57 6.71
N GLY A 296 14.60 -6.15 5.69
CA GLY A 296 14.92 -4.98 4.87
C GLY A 296 16.00 -5.24 3.82
N THR A 297 16.29 -6.50 3.50
CA THR A 297 17.20 -6.82 2.41
C THR A 297 16.50 -6.64 1.08
N VAL A 298 17.07 -5.81 0.22
CA VAL A 298 16.58 -5.56 -1.14
C VAL A 298 17.31 -6.50 -2.10
N TYR A 299 16.56 -7.37 -2.74
CA TYR A 299 17.04 -8.26 -3.80
C TYR A 299 16.68 -7.66 -5.15
N ARG A 300 17.64 -7.64 -6.06
CA ARG A 300 17.44 -7.33 -7.47
C ARG A 300 17.46 -8.61 -8.28
N ILE A 301 16.45 -8.80 -9.12
CA ILE A 301 16.25 -10.01 -9.90
C ILE A 301 16.27 -9.65 -11.39
N ASN A 302 17.12 -10.32 -12.14
CA ASN A 302 17.19 -10.15 -13.59
C ASN A 302 15.95 -10.81 -14.24
N PRO A 303 15.13 -10.11 -15.01
CA PRO A 303 13.90 -10.63 -15.57
C PRO A 303 14.10 -11.75 -16.60
N GLU A 304 15.22 -11.78 -17.30
CA GLU A 304 15.50 -12.77 -18.33
C GLU A 304 16.00 -14.08 -17.75
N THR A 305 16.99 -13.99 -16.85
CA THR A 305 17.69 -15.15 -16.30
C THR A 305 17.12 -15.64 -14.96
N GLY A 306 16.28 -14.81 -14.30
CA GLY A 306 15.78 -15.05 -12.94
C GLY A 306 16.88 -14.97 -11.87
N LYS A 307 18.12 -14.62 -12.23
CA LYS A 307 19.21 -14.53 -11.26
C LYS A 307 18.97 -13.42 -10.26
N SER A 308 18.82 -13.81 -8.99
CA SER A 308 18.68 -12.90 -7.85
C SER A 308 20.05 -12.55 -7.26
N LYS A 309 20.19 -11.31 -6.80
CA LYS A 309 21.32 -10.87 -5.99
C LYS A 309 20.87 -9.86 -4.95
N LYS A 310 21.47 -9.92 -3.77
CA LYS A 310 21.34 -8.85 -2.77
C LYS A 310 21.89 -7.56 -3.36
N ALA A 311 21.06 -6.51 -3.40
CA ALA A 311 21.46 -5.19 -3.86
C ALA A 311 22.00 -4.37 -2.68
N PHE A 312 21.21 -4.23 -1.61
CA PHE A 312 21.58 -3.54 -0.37
C PHE A 312 20.67 -4.00 0.78
N THR A 313 20.88 -3.43 1.96
CA THR A 313 19.99 -3.65 3.12
C THR A 313 19.60 -2.31 3.71
N LEU A 314 18.31 -2.14 3.96
CA LEU A 314 17.77 -0.99 4.68
C LEU A 314 18.28 -0.98 6.14
N PRO A 315 18.33 0.19 6.82
CA PRO A 315 18.86 0.28 8.17
C PRO A 315 18.12 -0.62 9.17
N ALA A 316 18.80 -1.56 9.82
CA ALA A 316 18.21 -2.52 10.76
C ALA A 316 17.42 -1.87 11.90
N SER A 317 17.82 -0.67 12.35
CA SER A 317 17.08 0.09 13.37
C SER A 317 15.66 0.48 12.95
N ARG A 318 15.39 0.53 11.64
CA ARG A 318 14.07 0.84 11.06
C ARG A 318 13.16 -0.39 11.06
N MET A 319 13.74 -1.57 10.99
CA MET A 319 12.98 -2.83 10.95
C MET A 319 12.28 -3.17 12.27
N LYS A 320 12.61 -2.48 13.36
CA LYS A 320 11.98 -2.62 14.68
C LYS A 320 10.84 -1.62 14.94
N ALA A 321 10.41 -0.87 13.93
CA ALA A 321 9.30 0.07 14.06
C ALA A 321 7.95 -0.66 14.21
N ASP A 322 6.99 -0.04 14.91
CA ASP A 322 5.63 -0.57 15.08
C ASP A 322 4.87 -0.59 13.75
N PHE A 323 5.14 0.40 12.90
CA PHE A 323 4.59 0.49 11.53
C PHE A 323 5.73 0.66 10.54
N LYS A 324 5.64 -0.11 9.47
CA LYS A 324 6.59 -0.06 8.33
C LYS A 324 5.80 -0.22 7.05
N GLU A 325 6.13 0.57 6.06
CA GLU A 325 5.59 0.40 4.71
C GLU A 325 6.60 0.88 3.68
N LEU A 326 6.51 0.32 2.49
CA LEU A 326 7.34 0.70 1.35
C LEU A 326 6.49 1.36 0.28
N THR A 327 7.13 2.20 -0.50
CA THR A 327 6.67 2.56 -1.85
C THR A 327 7.88 2.81 -2.73
N HIS A 328 7.71 2.78 -4.03
CA HIS A 328 8.78 3.03 -5.00
C HIS A 328 8.27 3.93 -6.13
N GLN A 329 9.15 4.76 -6.64
CA GLN A 329 8.86 5.67 -7.74
C GLN A 329 10.15 6.25 -8.29
N ASN A 330 10.27 6.37 -9.61
CA ASN A 330 11.37 7.08 -10.28
C ASN A 330 12.77 6.64 -9.83
N GLY A 331 13.00 5.32 -9.66
CA GLY A 331 14.29 4.77 -9.25
C GLY A 331 14.65 4.95 -7.78
N LYS A 332 13.72 5.40 -6.97
CA LYS A 332 13.86 5.54 -5.52
C LYS A 332 12.99 4.49 -4.81
N LEU A 333 13.47 4.01 -3.67
CA LEU A 333 12.72 3.23 -2.70
C LEU A 333 12.47 4.11 -1.49
N TYR A 334 11.22 4.20 -1.05
CA TYR A 334 10.81 4.97 0.11
C TYR A 334 10.42 4.03 1.23
N LEU A 335 10.94 4.27 2.41
CA LEU A 335 10.64 3.52 3.63
C LEU A 335 9.96 4.45 4.63
N PHE A 336 8.69 4.23 4.88
CA PHE A 336 7.99 4.80 6.02
C PHE A 336 8.23 3.96 7.26
N THR A 337 8.51 4.64 8.39
CA THR A 337 8.61 4.01 9.71
C THR A 337 7.98 4.89 10.78
N TYR A 338 7.24 4.27 11.68
CA TYR A 338 6.70 4.94 12.85
C TYR A 338 6.73 4.03 14.07
N SER A 339 7.10 4.62 15.19
CA SER A 339 7.00 3.99 16.51
C SER A 339 6.35 4.99 17.47
N TYR A 340 5.47 4.51 18.32
CA TYR A 340 4.74 5.36 19.26
C TYR A 340 5.64 6.25 20.15
N LYS A 341 6.92 5.89 20.27
CA LYS A 341 7.91 6.62 21.08
C LYS A 341 8.82 7.54 20.27
N LYS A 342 8.70 7.55 18.94
CA LYS A 342 9.59 8.31 18.05
C LYS A 342 8.77 8.98 16.94
N PRO A 343 9.19 10.15 16.42
CA PRO A 343 8.56 10.74 15.25
C PRO A 343 8.54 9.75 14.07
N ALA A 344 7.49 9.80 13.29
CA ALA A 344 7.42 9.06 12.04
C ALA A 344 8.39 9.65 11.02
N LYS A 345 8.90 8.79 10.12
CA LYS A 345 9.82 9.20 9.07
C LYS A 345 9.50 8.51 7.75
N ILE A 346 9.70 9.25 6.66
CA ILE A 346 9.84 8.68 5.32
C ILE A 346 11.29 8.91 4.91
N GLU A 347 12.01 7.85 4.55
CA GLU A 347 13.38 7.92 4.09
C GLU A 347 13.44 7.40 2.66
N SER A 348 14.07 8.15 1.75
CA SER A 348 14.26 7.72 0.36
C SER A 348 15.67 7.18 0.14
N PHE A 349 15.75 6.12 -0.66
CA PHE A 349 16.99 5.43 -1.01
C PHE A 349 17.07 5.29 -2.53
N ASP A 350 18.24 5.54 -3.09
CA ASP A 350 18.52 5.20 -4.48
C ASP A 350 18.43 3.69 -4.67
N LEU A 351 17.54 3.26 -5.53
CA LEU A 351 17.24 1.83 -5.71
C LEU A 351 18.39 1.02 -6.30
N LYS A 352 19.32 1.67 -7.00
CA LYS A 352 20.47 1.03 -7.60
C LYS A 352 21.61 0.82 -6.61
N THR A 353 21.84 1.79 -5.72
CA THR A 353 23.01 1.84 -4.83
C THR A 353 22.67 1.61 -3.36
N GLY A 354 21.41 1.78 -2.96
CA GLY A 354 20.98 1.76 -1.56
C GLY A 354 21.40 3.01 -0.76
N LYS A 355 21.98 4.03 -1.43
CA LYS A 355 22.36 5.27 -0.76
C LYS A 355 21.13 6.03 -0.34
N LYS A 356 21.08 6.44 0.93
CA LYS A 356 20.02 7.36 1.41
C LYS A 356 20.14 8.69 0.67
N LEU A 357 19.02 9.19 0.16
CA LEU A 357 18.92 10.43 -0.60
C LEU A 357 18.33 11.55 0.24
N ASN A 358 17.15 11.31 0.83
CA ASN A 358 16.41 12.32 1.57
C ASN A 358 15.66 11.69 2.74
N ASP A 359 15.14 12.52 3.66
CA ASP A 359 14.18 12.10 4.67
C ASP A 359 13.21 13.24 5.06
N LEU A 360 11.97 12.84 5.35
CA LEU A 360 10.93 13.69 5.89
C LEU A 360 10.56 13.18 7.29
N THR A 361 10.68 14.03 8.29
CA THR A 361 10.21 13.75 9.65
C THR A 361 8.77 14.24 9.78
N ILE A 362 7.85 13.32 10.04
CA ILE A 362 6.42 13.62 10.17
C ILE A 362 6.09 13.92 11.62
N THR A 363 5.50 15.08 11.83
CA THR A 363 5.08 15.56 13.15
C THR A 363 3.61 15.20 13.42
N ASN A 364 3.22 15.16 14.69
CA ASN A 364 1.82 15.03 15.15
C ASN A 364 1.08 13.74 14.80
N LEU A 365 1.72 12.75 14.15
CA LEU A 365 1.09 11.45 13.86
C LEU A 365 0.61 10.74 15.13
N LYS A 366 1.34 10.91 16.24
CA LYS A 366 1.00 10.34 17.56
C LYS A 366 -0.36 10.81 18.12
N ASN A 367 -0.92 11.89 17.60
CA ASN A 367 -2.21 12.43 18.05
C ASN A 367 -3.39 11.68 17.40
N ILE A 368 -3.15 11.04 16.25
CA ILE A 368 -4.15 10.20 15.56
C ILE A 368 -3.86 8.72 15.79
N VAL A 369 -2.59 8.31 15.57
CA VAL A 369 -2.18 6.91 15.60
C VAL A 369 -1.54 6.59 16.94
N THR A 370 -2.35 6.06 17.85
CA THR A 370 -1.97 5.67 19.21
C THR A 370 -2.16 4.16 19.41
N PRO A 371 -1.58 3.56 20.46
CA PRO A 371 -1.85 2.16 20.79
C PRO A 371 -3.35 1.85 21.01
N LYS A 372 -4.17 2.86 21.34
CA LYS A 372 -5.62 2.72 21.61
C LYS A 372 -6.50 3.06 20.40
N SER A 373 -5.92 3.59 19.30
CA SER A 373 -6.71 3.99 18.13
C SER A 373 -7.17 2.82 17.27
N HIS A 374 -6.56 1.63 17.44
CA HIS A 374 -6.78 0.43 16.63
C HIS A 374 -6.56 0.66 15.12
N LEU A 375 -5.85 1.73 14.77
CA LEU A 375 -5.53 2.06 13.39
C LEU A 375 -4.34 1.22 12.91
N LYS A 376 -4.46 0.67 11.71
CA LYS A 376 -3.39 -0.02 10.98
C LYS A 376 -3.00 0.81 9.76
N LEU A 377 -1.73 0.81 9.42
CA LEU A 377 -1.22 1.40 8.19
C LEU A 377 -1.49 0.43 7.05
N TYR A 378 -2.16 0.90 5.99
CA TYR A 378 -2.45 0.08 4.82
C TYR A 378 -1.81 0.60 3.55
N ASP A 379 -1.45 1.89 3.50
CA ASP A 379 -0.79 2.45 2.34
C ASP A 379 0.06 3.67 2.67
N VAL A 380 1.13 3.85 1.90
CA VAL A 380 1.98 5.05 1.88
C VAL A 380 2.26 5.39 0.42
N GLN A 381 2.02 6.64 0.07
CA GLN A 381 2.35 7.17 -1.25
C GLN A 381 3.27 8.38 -1.07
N VAL A 382 4.10 8.67 -2.05
CA VAL A 382 4.86 9.91 -2.13
C VAL A 382 4.35 10.73 -3.30
N MET A 383 4.40 12.04 -3.17
CA MET A 383 4.06 12.96 -4.25
C MET A 383 5.25 13.09 -5.20
N ASP A 384 4.99 13.54 -6.42
CA ASP A 384 6.05 13.84 -7.37
C ASP A 384 6.86 15.04 -6.86
N GLY A 385 8.16 14.83 -6.62
CA GLY A 385 9.04 15.87 -6.10
C GLY A 385 9.82 15.52 -4.83
N PHE A 386 9.32 14.56 -4.05
CA PHE A 386 9.99 14.11 -2.81
C PHE A 386 11.31 13.34 -3.01
#